data_85287574e90a36ac27260f299a5b0bc4
#
_entry.id   85287574e90a36ac27260f299a5b0bc4
#
_cell.length_a   1.000
_cell.length_b   1.000
_cell.length_c   1.000
_cell.angle_alpha   90.00
_cell.angle_beta   90.00
_cell.angle_gamma   90.00
#
_symmetry.space_group_name_H-M   'P 1'
#
loop_
_entity.id
_entity.type
_entity.pdbx_description
1 polymer ?
#
loop_
_entity_poly.entity_id
_entity_poly.type
_entity_poly.pdbx_seq_one_letter_code
_entity_poly.pdbx_strand_id
1 'polypeptide(L)'
;VLLGLIELSGHKVTGKQGKHTVEGVNGSQDCEIDGELVDVKTASAWSYDNKFKDDGIKDDAFGYIKQLSAYGKTKGRDTGYFLAFNKNKSTLKLCKQELEQDVDRHISQLKDKMELDTPPMRLANATTINKKTGEEKLCMNCSFCGFKDECYNNTLTSRPLGKITGYFVDPIAGNF
;
A
#
# COMPACT_ATOMS: atom_id res chain seq x y z
N VAL A 1 -16.50 13.54 5.98
CA VAL A 1 -16.16 14.65 6.90
C VAL A 1 -14.94 15.42 6.42
N LEU A 2 -13.74 14.77 6.25
CA LEU A 2 -12.49 15.48 5.89
C LEU A 2 -12.61 16.29 4.59
N LEU A 3 -13.09 15.70 3.50
CA LEU A 3 -13.24 16.42 2.21
C LEU A 3 -14.21 17.60 2.32
N GLY A 4 -15.27 17.48 3.11
CA GLY A 4 -16.18 18.61 3.36
C GLY A 4 -15.52 19.76 4.12
N LEU A 5 -14.61 19.47 5.05
CA LEU A 5 -13.84 20.53 5.73
C LEU A 5 -12.86 21.22 4.77
N ILE A 6 -12.28 20.49 3.85
CA ILE A 6 -11.40 21.04 2.79
C ILE A 6 -12.20 21.96 1.87
N GLU A 7 -13.43 21.56 1.47
CA GLU A 7 -14.33 22.42 0.69
C GLU A 7 -14.70 23.70 1.46
N LEU A 8 -15.03 23.58 2.75
CA LEU A 8 -15.35 24.74 3.60
C LEU A 8 -14.17 25.69 3.79
N SER A 9 -12.92 25.19 3.67
CA SER A 9 -11.72 26.03 3.72
C SER A 9 -11.40 26.73 2.39
N GLY A 10 -12.26 26.59 1.37
CA GLY A 10 -12.15 27.29 0.10
C GLY A 10 -11.52 26.50 -1.04
N HIS A 11 -11.14 25.25 -0.83
CA HIS A 11 -10.61 24.39 -1.87
C HIS A 11 -11.72 23.72 -2.70
N LYS A 12 -11.48 23.53 -3.99
CA LYS A 12 -12.40 22.85 -4.90
C LYS A 12 -12.15 21.34 -4.87
N VAL A 13 -13.09 20.57 -4.32
CA VAL A 13 -13.02 19.10 -4.31
C VAL A 13 -13.93 18.53 -5.40
N THR A 14 -13.35 17.76 -6.33
CA THR A 14 -14.06 17.14 -7.46
C THR A 14 -13.67 15.65 -7.59
N GLY A 15 -14.25 14.93 -8.54
CA GLY A 15 -13.89 13.56 -8.89
C GLY A 15 -14.00 12.56 -7.72
N LYS A 16 -14.85 12.82 -6.71
CA LYS A 16 -15.03 11.95 -5.55
C LYS A 16 -15.45 10.56 -6.00
N GLN A 17 -14.67 9.53 -5.60
CA GLN A 17 -14.88 8.13 -5.97
C GLN A 17 -14.96 7.90 -7.50
N GLY A 18 -14.22 8.69 -8.26
CA GLY A 18 -14.14 8.57 -9.72
C GLY A 18 -13.61 7.20 -10.12
N LYS A 19 -14.28 6.56 -11.09
CA LYS A 19 -13.92 5.23 -11.57
C LYS A 19 -12.82 5.29 -12.62
N HIS A 20 -11.90 4.35 -12.53
CA HIS A 20 -10.79 4.16 -13.47
C HIS A 20 -10.69 2.70 -13.87
N THR A 21 -10.26 2.47 -15.10
CA THR A 21 -9.96 1.11 -15.58
C THR A 21 -8.60 1.14 -16.28
N VAL A 22 -7.68 0.31 -15.81
CA VAL A 22 -6.36 0.12 -16.43
C VAL A 22 -6.16 -1.38 -16.65
N GLU A 23 -5.85 -1.78 -17.88
CA GLU A 23 -5.69 -3.19 -18.27
C GLU A 23 -6.88 -4.09 -17.83
N GLY A 24 -8.11 -3.54 -17.85
CA GLY A 24 -9.31 -4.25 -17.42
C GLY A 24 -9.49 -4.35 -15.91
N VAL A 25 -8.57 -3.81 -15.11
CA VAL A 25 -8.71 -3.74 -13.64
C VAL A 25 -9.37 -2.42 -13.25
N ASN A 26 -10.47 -2.54 -12.50
CA ASN A 26 -11.24 -1.39 -12.04
C ASN A 26 -10.75 -0.88 -10.69
N GLY A 27 -10.71 0.44 -10.54
CA GLY A 27 -10.40 1.10 -9.28
C GLY A 27 -11.20 2.38 -9.10
N SER A 28 -11.12 2.98 -7.92
CA SER A 28 -11.75 4.26 -7.61
C SER A 28 -10.75 5.18 -6.95
N GLN A 29 -10.56 6.36 -7.52
CA GLN A 29 -9.80 7.42 -6.85
C GLN A 29 -10.59 7.99 -5.68
N ASP A 30 -9.92 8.59 -4.70
CA ASP A 30 -10.62 9.26 -3.62
C ASP A 30 -11.22 10.59 -4.08
N CYS A 31 -10.39 11.48 -4.63
CA CYS A 31 -10.85 12.80 -5.11
C CYS A 31 -9.78 13.50 -5.96
N GLU A 32 -10.17 14.69 -6.45
CA GLU A 32 -9.25 15.75 -6.89
C GLU A 32 -9.46 16.98 -6.00
N ILE A 33 -8.37 17.65 -5.63
CA ILE A 33 -8.40 18.90 -4.87
C ILE A 33 -7.70 19.95 -5.72
N ASP A 34 -8.39 21.04 -6.03
CA ASP A 34 -7.93 22.13 -6.91
C ASP A 34 -7.43 21.63 -8.27
N GLY A 35 -8.01 20.54 -8.75
CA GLY A 35 -7.67 19.91 -10.01
C GLY A 35 -6.54 18.89 -9.90
N GLU A 36 -5.89 18.69 -8.76
CA GLU A 36 -4.84 17.71 -8.56
C GLU A 36 -5.40 16.36 -8.06
N LEU A 37 -4.84 15.24 -8.58
CA LEU A 37 -5.21 13.89 -8.16
C LEU A 37 -4.71 13.65 -6.73
N VAL A 38 -5.63 13.34 -5.81
CA VAL A 38 -5.33 13.15 -4.39
C VAL A 38 -5.91 11.85 -3.87
N ASP A 39 -5.07 11.08 -3.23
CA ASP A 39 -5.44 9.87 -2.50
C ASP A 39 -5.29 10.11 -0.99
N VAL A 40 -6.35 9.83 -0.23
CA VAL A 40 -6.44 10.15 1.20
C VAL A 40 -6.05 8.94 2.03
N LYS A 41 -4.98 9.06 2.80
CA LYS A 41 -4.49 7.98 3.67
C LYS A 41 -4.56 8.35 5.14
N THR A 42 -5.14 7.50 5.96
CA THR A 42 -5.04 7.61 7.42
C THR A 42 -3.78 6.92 7.91
N ALA A 43 -3.03 7.58 8.78
CA ALA A 43 -1.76 7.07 9.28
C ALA A 43 -1.67 7.11 10.81
N SER A 44 -0.94 6.13 11.39
CA SER A 44 -0.46 6.25 12.76
C SER A 44 0.56 7.38 12.86
N ALA A 45 0.85 7.89 14.07
CA ALA A 45 1.85 8.93 14.25
C ALA A 45 3.21 8.51 13.65
N TRP A 46 3.64 7.27 13.89
CA TRP A 46 4.91 6.77 13.34
C TRP A 46 4.92 6.75 11.80
N SER A 47 3.87 6.22 11.15
CA SER A 47 3.78 6.19 9.69
C SER A 47 3.71 7.60 9.10
N TYR A 48 2.96 8.50 9.73
CA TYR A 48 2.84 9.89 9.32
C TYR A 48 4.20 10.60 9.34
N ASP A 49 4.98 10.41 10.41
CA ASP A 49 6.27 11.08 10.57
C ASP A 49 7.38 10.43 9.73
N ASN A 50 7.33 9.11 9.48
CA ASN A 50 8.43 8.37 8.85
C ASN A 50 8.18 7.99 7.39
N LYS A 51 6.95 7.72 6.98
CA LYS A 51 6.62 7.27 5.62
C LYS A 51 6.11 8.38 4.71
N PHE A 52 5.31 9.29 5.22
CA PHE A 52 4.76 10.39 4.41
C PHE A 52 5.70 11.60 4.46
N LYS A 53 6.40 11.86 3.36
CA LYS A 53 7.35 12.99 3.20
C LYS A 53 6.84 13.94 2.12
N ASP A 54 7.38 15.15 2.09
CA ASP A 54 6.96 16.18 1.11
C ASP A 54 7.20 15.73 -0.34
N ASP A 55 8.21 14.88 -0.54
CA ASP A 55 8.62 14.28 -1.80
C ASP A 55 8.09 12.86 -2.02
N GLY A 56 6.98 12.50 -1.38
CA GLY A 56 6.26 11.25 -1.57
C GLY A 56 6.34 10.25 -0.42
N ILE A 57 5.75 9.08 -0.64
CA ILE A 57 5.75 7.97 0.32
C ILE A 57 7.09 7.24 0.28
N LYS A 58 7.64 6.94 1.46
CA LYS A 58 8.82 6.08 1.63
C LYS A 58 8.41 4.69 2.11
N ASP A 59 9.09 3.67 1.62
CA ASP A 59 8.83 2.26 1.98
C ASP A 59 7.35 1.88 1.77
N ASP A 60 6.92 1.92 0.49
CA ASP A 60 5.55 1.62 0.06
C ASP A 60 5.27 0.11 0.04
N ALA A 61 5.07 -0.47 1.21
CA ALA A 61 4.79 -1.89 1.36
C ALA A 61 3.41 -2.31 0.81
N PHE A 62 2.48 -1.36 0.62
CA PHE A 62 1.10 -1.65 0.24
C PHE A 62 0.76 -1.29 -1.21
N GLY A 63 1.71 -0.78 -1.99
CA GLY A 63 1.51 -0.43 -3.39
C GLY A 63 0.67 0.82 -3.62
N TYR A 64 0.66 1.75 -2.68
CA TYR A 64 -0.09 3.01 -2.81
C TYR A 64 0.37 3.85 -3.99
N ILE A 65 1.70 3.87 -4.27
CA ILE A 65 2.26 4.57 -5.43
C ILE A 65 1.70 3.97 -6.73
N LYS A 66 1.69 2.64 -6.85
CA LYS A 66 1.14 1.96 -8.04
C LYS A 66 -0.36 2.21 -8.20
N GLN A 67 -1.11 2.21 -7.11
CA GLN A 67 -2.53 2.55 -7.12
C GLN A 67 -2.76 3.96 -7.65
N LEU A 68 -2.04 4.95 -7.10
CA LEU A 68 -2.15 6.35 -7.52
C LEU A 68 -1.69 6.53 -8.97
N SER A 69 -0.61 5.82 -9.39
CA SER A 69 -0.09 5.83 -10.76
C SER A 69 -1.12 5.29 -11.77
N ALA A 70 -1.84 4.22 -11.40
CA ALA A 70 -2.91 3.70 -12.25
C ALA A 70 -4.01 4.76 -12.50
N TYR A 71 -4.41 5.49 -11.48
CA TYR A 71 -5.39 6.58 -11.65
C TYR A 71 -4.80 7.76 -12.45
N GLY A 72 -3.56 8.14 -12.17
CA GLY A 72 -2.86 9.22 -12.89
C GLY A 72 -2.71 8.92 -14.38
N LYS A 73 -2.39 7.67 -14.74
CA LYS A 73 -2.26 7.25 -16.13
C LYS A 73 -3.54 7.47 -16.93
N THR A 74 -4.71 7.15 -16.39
CA THR A 74 -5.99 7.37 -17.08
C THR A 74 -6.31 8.85 -17.32
N LYS A 75 -5.59 9.74 -16.63
CA LYS A 75 -5.74 11.20 -16.71
C LYS A 75 -4.55 11.89 -17.38
N GLY A 76 -3.56 11.14 -17.87
CA GLY A 76 -2.34 11.69 -18.48
C GLY A 76 -1.52 12.53 -17.50
N ARG A 77 -1.43 12.11 -16.23
CA ARG A 77 -0.68 12.82 -15.18
C ARG A 77 0.60 12.10 -14.83
N ASP A 78 1.65 12.88 -14.60
CA ASP A 78 2.97 12.40 -14.15
C ASP A 78 3.16 12.57 -12.64
N THR A 79 2.24 13.29 -11.99
CA THR A 79 2.27 13.54 -10.55
C THR A 79 0.89 13.39 -9.93
N GLY A 80 0.88 13.05 -8.64
CA GLY A 80 -0.31 13.03 -7.80
C GLY A 80 0.08 13.33 -6.35
N TYR A 81 -0.88 13.26 -5.44
CA TYR A 81 -0.65 13.61 -4.05
C TYR A 81 -1.25 12.57 -3.10
N PHE A 82 -0.57 12.36 -1.98
CA PHE A 82 -1.14 11.70 -0.82
C PHE A 82 -1.51 12.73 0.23
N LEU A 83 -2.77 12.78 0.64
CA LEU A 83 -3.21 13.55 1.78
C LEU A 83 -3.21 12.65 3.01
N ALA A 84 -2.14 12.71 3.80
CA ALA A 84 -1.99 11.92 5.01
C ALA A 84 -2.68 12.57 6.21
N PHE A 85 -3.58 11.84 6.86
CA PHE A 85 -4.24 12.24 8.10
C PHE A 85 -3.66 11.46 9.28
N ASN A 86 -3.05 12.18 10.23
CA ASN A 86 -2.52 11.60 11.47
C ASN A 86 -3.67 11.33 12.45
N LYS A 87 -3.99 10.06 12.68
CA LYS A 87 -5.08 9.64 13.57
C LYS A 87 -4.86 10.00 15.05
N ASN A 88 -3.62 10.22 15.45
CA ASN A 88 -3.28 10.51 16.85
C ASN A 88 -3.32 12.01 17.17
N LYS A 89 -2.96 12.86 16.20
CA LYS A 89 -2.80 14.31 16.39
C LYS A 89 -3.80 15.15 15.60
N SER A 90 -4.63 14.50 14.76
CA SER A 90 -5.58 15.19 13.85
C SER A 90 -4.92 16.22 12.94
N THR A 91 -3.68 15.96 12.52
CA THR A 91 -2.94 16.84 11.60
C THR A 91 -2.92 16.27 10.20
N LEU A 92 -2.82 17.14 9.21
CA LEU A 92 -2.75 16.80 7.79
C LEU A 92 -1.35 17.09 7.24
N LYS A 93 -0.95 16.31 6.25
CA LYS A 93 0.24 16.54 5.43
C LYS A 93 -0.09 16.20 3.99
N LEU A 94 0.27 17.08 3.06
CA LEU A 94 0.19 16.82 1.63
C LEU A 94 1.58 16.42 1.14
N CYS A 95 1.66 15.24 0.51
CA CYS A 95 2.90 14.68 0.00
C CYS A 95 2.80 14.58 -1.52
N LYS A 96 3.68 15.29 -2.26
CA LYS A 96 3.74 15.17 -3.71
C LYS A 96 4.40 13.85 -4.09
N GLN A 97 3.83 13.14 -5.05
CA GLN A 97 4.29 11.85 -5.52
C GLN A 97 4.49 11.87 -7.04
N GLU A 98 5.69 11.55 -7.50
CA GLU A 98 5.94 11.19 -8.89
C GLU A 98 5.31 9.84 -9.21
N LEU A 99 4.59 9.73 -10.34
CA LEU A 99 3.84 8.55 -10.72
C LEU A 99 4.66 7.61 -11.63
N GLU A 100 4.52 6.31 -11.43
CA GLU A 100 5.17 5.29 -12.26
C GLU A 100 4.49 5.25 -13.65
N GLN A 101 5.29 5.39 -14.72
CA GLN A 101 4.77 5.44 -16.07
C GLN A 101 4.44 4.06 -16.66
N ASP A 102 5.05 3.00 -16.14
CA ASP A 102 4.89 1.62 -16.59
C ASP A 102 3.92 0.79 -15.74
N VAL A 103 3.01 1.46 -15.02
CA VAL A 103 2.06 0.81 -14.11
C VAL A 103 1.13 -0.18 -14.81
N ASP A 104 0.76 0.05 -16.07
CA ASP A 104 0.00 -0.87 -16.93
C ASP A 104 0.72 -2.21 -17.11
N ARG A 105 2.01 -2.18 -17.42
CA ARG A 105 2.83 -3.40 -17.51
C ARG A 105 2.82 -4.17 -16.18
N HIS A 106 2.92 -3.46 -15.06
CA HIS A 106 2.85 -4.09 -13.74
C HIS A 106 1.49 -4.75 -13.49
N ILE A 107 0.39 -4.08 -13.86
CA ILE A 107 -0.98 -4.63 -13.72
C ILE A 107 -1.14 -5.86 -14.60
N SER A 108 -0.71 -5.82 -15.87
CA SER A 108 -0.76 -7.00 -16.76
C SER A 108 0.00 -8.18 -16.17
N GLN A 109 1.22 -7.97 -15.66
CA GLN A 109 2.00 -9.04 -15.01
C GLN A 109 1.33 -9.61 -13.74
N LEU A 110 0.58 -8.80 -13.00
CA LEU A 110 -0.20 -9.30 -11.86
C LEU A 110 -1.39 -10.14 -12.32
N LYS A 111 -2.09 -9.74 -13.38
CA LYS A 111 -3.18 -10.52 -13.99
C LYS A 111 -2.67 -11.89 -14.45
N ASP A 112 -1.57 -11.91 -15.22
CA ASP A 112 -0.98 -13.17 -15.69
C ASP A 112 -0.68 -14.13 -14.53
N LYS A 113 -0.19 -13.59 -13.40
CA LYS A 113 0.06 -14.40 -12.19
C LYS A 113 -1.22 -14.91 -11.52
N MET A 114 -2.30 -14.14 -11.59
CA MET A 114 -3.59 -14.54 -11.00
C MET A 114 -4.32 -15.59 -11.85
N GLU A 115 -3.97 -15.73 -13.14
CA GLU A 115 -4.53 -16.72 -14.06
C GLU A 115 -3.78 -18.07 -13.99
N LEU A 116 -2.69 -18.16 -13.22
CA LEU A 116 -1.95 -19.44 -13.04
C LEU A 116 -2.75 -20.42 -12.18
N ASP A 117 -2.78 -21.68 -12.58
CA ASP A 117 -3.38 -22.78 -11.80
C ASP A 117 -2.62 -23.10 -10.51
N THR A 118 -1.40 -22.60 -10.38
CA THR A 118 -0.54 -22.80 -9.21
C THR A 118 -0.20 -21.44 -8.56
N PRO A 119 -0.10 -21.40 -7.22
CA PRO A 119 0.31 -20.18 -6.52
C PRO A 119 1.66 -19.67 -7.04
N PRO A 120 1.86 -18.35 -7.17
CA PRO A 120 3.15 -17.81 -7.55
C PRO A 120 4.22 -18.12 -6.49
N MET A 121 5.48 -18.14 -6.92
CA MET A 121 6.60 -18.32 -6.00
C MET A 121 6.60 -17.25 -4.91
N ARG A 122 7.05 -17.63 -3.71
CA ARG A 122 7.23 -16.68 -2.59
C ARG A 122 8.11 -15.51 -3.02
N LEU A 123 7.85 -14.34 -2.48
CA LEU A 123 8.72 -13.18 -2.68
C LEU A 123 10.12 -13.48 -2.15
N ALA A 124 11.15 -13.03 -2.84
CA ALA A 124 12.55 -13.21 -2.39
C ALA A 124 12.82 -12.60 -0.99
N ASN A 125 12.03 -11.58 -0.61
CA ASN A 125 12.07 -10.91 0.69
C ASN A 125 10.83 -11.19 1.53
N ALA A 126 10.22 -12.37 1.39
CA ALA A 126 9.02 -12.75 2.14
C ALA A 126 9.23 -12.77 3.65
N THR A 127 10.47 -12.97 4.08
CA THR A 127 10.85 -13.01 5.50
C THR A 127 11.95 -11.99 5.84
N THR A 128 12.07 -11.69 7.12
CA THR A 128 13.13 -10.86 7.69
C THR A 128 13.56 -11.43 9.03
N ILE A 129 14.81 -11.17 9.43
CA ILE A 129 15.30 -11.59 10.75
C ILE A 129 14.83 -10.61 11.83
N ASN A 130 14.24 -11.13 12.89
CA ASN A 130 13.96 -10.35 14.09
C ASN A 130 15.28 -10.02 14.80
N LYS A 131 15.68 -8.76 14.78
CA LYS A 131 16.98 -8.31 15.35
C LYS A 131 17.17 -8.61 16.85
N LYS A 132 16.06 -8.81 17.60
CA LYS A 132 16.12 -9.07 19.04
C LYS A 132 16.26 -10.55 19.36
N THR A 133 15.63 -11.42 18.59
CA THR A 133 15.56 -12.86 18.89
C THR A 133 16.35 -13.71 17.91
N GLY A 134 16.79 -13.15 16.78
CA GLY A 134 17.43 -13.90 15.70
C GLY A 134 16.48 -14.78 14.88
N GLU A 135 15.19 -14.79 15.18
CA GLU A 135 14.21 -15.64 14.53
C GLU A 135 13.77 -15.07 13.20
N GLU A 136 13.48 -15.93 12.25
CA GLU A 136 12.91 -15.57 10.96
C GLU A 136 11.42 -15.29 11.11
N LYS A 137 10.98 -14.14 10.64
CA LYS A 137 9.58 -13.72 10.66
C LYS A 137 9.14 -13.19 9.31
N LEU A 138 7.84 -13.23 9.03
CA LEU A 138 7.28 -12.68 7.80
C LEU A 138 7.56 -11.16 7.70
N CYS A 139 7.84 -10.71 6.47
CA CYS A 139 7.85 -9.28 6.17
C CYS A 139 6.44 -8.69 6.31
N MET A 140 6.33 -7.35 6.25
CA MET A 140 5.04 -6.65 6.42
C MET A 140 3.99 -7.14 5.43
N ASN A 141 4.33 -7.21 4.14
CA ASN A 141 3.39 -7.62 3.09
C ASN A 141 2.87 -9.04 3.32
N CYS A 142 3.77 -9.98 3.62
CA CYS A 142 3.39 -11.37 3.87
C CYS A 142 2.60 -11.54 5.17
N SER A 143 2.87 -10.71 6.19
CA SER A 143 2.11 -10.75 7.45
C SER A 143 0.63 -10.37 7.27
N PHE A 144 0.33 -9.50 6.32
CA PHE A 144 -1.05 -9.10 5.96
C PHE A 144 -1.65 -9.90 4.80
N CYS A 145 -0.91 -10.84 4.21
CA CYS A 145 -1.40 -11.69 3.13
C CYS A 145 -2.42 -12.70 3.66
N GLY A 146 -3.58 -12.80 3.00
CA GLY A 146 -4.61 -13.79 3.33
C GLY A 146 -4.18 -15.24 3.09
N PHE A 147 -3.21 -15.46 2.20
CA PHE A 147 -2.70 -16.79 1.80
C PHE A 147 -1.39 -17.19 2.49
N LYS A 148 -1.00 -16.48 3.56
CA LYS A 148 0.28 -16.74 4.25
C LYS A 148 0.38 -18.16 4.81
N ASP A 149 -0.73 -18.69 5.34
CA ASP A 149 -0.74 -20.01 5.98
C ASP A 149 -0.58 -21.10 4.93
N GLU A 150 -1.30 -21.05 3.81
CA GLU A 150 -1.11 -21.96 2.65
C GLU A 150 0.30 -21.83 2.07
N CYS A 151 0.81 -20.61 1.95
CA CYS A 151 2.13 -20.32 1.42
C CYS A 151 3.25 -20.97 2.25
N TYR A 152 3.02 -21.19 3.54
CA TYR A 152 3.95 -21.82 4.49
C TYR A 152 3.45 -23.17 5.02
N ASN A 153 2.54 -23.85 4.29
CA ASN A 153 2.01 -25.19 4.62
C ASN A 153 1.46 -25.27 6.06
N ASN A 154 0.85 -24.20 6.55
CA ASN A 154 0.33 -24.07 7.91
C ASN A 154 1.39 -24.30 9.02
N THR A 155 2.65 -23.97 8.74
CA THR A 155 3.76 -24.11 9.71
C THR A 155 4.13 -22.83 10.42
N LEU A 156 3.41 -21.73 10.16
CA LEU A 156 3.66 -20.44 10.82
C LEU A 156 3.22 -20.48 12.28
N THR A 157 4.06 -19.96 13.15
CA THR A 157 3.70 -19.65 14.54
C THR A 157 3.38 -18.16 14.68
N SER A 158 2.34 -17.82 15.41
CA SER A 158 1.95 -16.44 15.65
C SER A 158 2.12 -16.06 17.13
N ARG A 159 2.63 -14.84 17.38
CA ARG A 159 2.74 -14.30 18.74
C ARG A 159 2.73 -12.77 18.74
N PRO A 160 2.40 -12.12 19.87
CA PRO A 160 2.42 -10.68 19.96
C PRO A 160 3.82 -10.08 19.70
N LEU A 161 3.87 -9.03 18.87
CA LEU A 161 5.04 -8.16 18.66
C LEU A 161 4.62 -6.72 18.98
N GLY A 162 4.65 -6.39 20.26
CA GLY A 162 4.10 -5.11 20.74
C GLY A 162 2.59 -5.01 20.50
N LYS A 163 2.15 -4.09 19.62
CA LYS A 163 0.72 -3.88 19.30
C LYS A 163 0.23 -4.66 18.09
N ILE A 164 1.08 -5.45 17.44
CA ILE A 164 0.75 -6.24 16.25
C ILE A 164 1.04 -7.72 16.49
N THR A 165 0.47 -8.58 15.65
CA THR A 165 0.82 -10.00 15.61
C THR A 165 2.01 -10.22 14.68
N GLY A 166 3.05 -10.88 15.17
CA GLY A 166 4.16 -11.38 14.34
C GLY A 166 3.92 -12.83 13.94
N TYR A 167 4.31 -13.16 12.72
CA TYR A 167 4.26 -14.52 12.18
C TYR A 167 5.69 -14.99 11.94
N PHE A 168 6.06 -16.13 12.52
CA PHE A 168 7.40 -16.67 12.53
C PHE A 168 7.44 -17.99 11.77
N VAL A 169 8.52 -18.19 11.02
CA VAL A 169 8.77 -19.43 10.29
C VAL A 169 9.38 -20.45 11.24
N ASP A 170 8.82 -21.65 11.28
CA ASP A 170 9.42 -22.74 12.07
C ASP A 170 10.70 -23.22 11.35
N PRO A 171 11.88 -23.13 11.99
CA PRO A 171 13.14 -23.56 11.39
C PRO A 171 13.20 -25.06 11.05
N ILE A 172 12.35 -25.89 11.67
CA ILE A 172 12.30 -27.34 11.41
C ILE A 172 11.42 -27.66 10.19
N ALA A 173 10.41 -26.84 9.91
CA ALA A 173 9.48 -27.04 8.81
C ALA A 173 9.93 -26.38 7.48
N GLY A 174 11.01 -25.61 7.48
CA GLY A 174 11.47 -24.79 6.36
C GLY A 174 12.36 -25.47 5.32
N ASN A 175 12.63 -26.76 5.44
CA ASN A 175 13.43 -27.53 4.48
C ASN A 175 12.52 -28.29 3.50
N PHE A 176 11.98 -27.57 2.48
CA PHE A 176 11.43 -28.15 1.25
C PHE A 176 11.79 -27.27 0.07
#